data_a950254438844186a832bd568c583991
#
_entry.id   a950254438844186a832bd568c583991
#
_cell.length_a   1.000
_cell.length_b   1.000
_cell.length_c   1.000
_cell.angle_alpha   90.00
_cell.angle_beta   90.00
_cell.angle_gamma   90.00
#
_symmetry.space_group_name_H-M   'P 1'
#
loop_
_entity.id
_entity.type
_entity.pdbx_description
1 polymer ?
#
loop_
_entity_poly.entity_id
_entity_poly.type
_entity_poly.pdbx_seq_one_letter_code
_entity_poly.pdbx_strand_id
1 'polypeptide(L)'
;MKKVAFRILVAFLIVLSIVYLLGPHPATPFYSKQLPELPTSFVALEQYVQQQESKHPIKKDNQAEIVWYDTTKKAKTPYSIVYLHGFSASKTEGYPTHINIAKQFGCNLYLSRLAEHGIDTVDALMNMTPDNIWETAKEAYAIGKQLGDKVILMGTSTGGTLALQLAATYPDVAGLILYSPNIAVNDPNAWLLNNSWGLQIARLVKGSNYNLINGDSTYAKYWNIKYRLEAVTALEELLETTMTDATFKAIQQPVLTLYYYKDENNQDPVVKVTATKNMFAQLGSSNDLKSSVAMPNTGNHVLASPILSKDVAGVERETSRFLSDIMHLQPLK
;
A
#
# COMPACT_ATOMS: atom_id res chain seq x y z
N MET A 1 -3.29 54.70 -19.89
CA MET A 1 -3.94 53.88 -18.87
C MET A 1 -3.85 52.37 -19.19
N LYS A 2 -4.35 51.86 -20.33
CA LYS A 2 -4.35 50.40 -20.66
C LYS A 2 -2.95 49.77 -20.64
N LYS A 3 -1.89 50.41 -21.17
CA LYS A 3 -0.52 49.88 -21.18
C LYS A 3 0.09 49.80 -19.77
N VAL A 4 -0.23 50.74 -18.85
CA VAL A 4 0.26 50.72 -17.46
C VAL A 4 -0.43 49.61 -16.68
N ALA A 5 -1.75 49.49 -16.81
CA ALA A 5 -2.52 48.38 -16.18
C ALA A 5 -2.02 47.01 -16.65
N PHE A 6 -1.74 46.83 -17.95
CA PHE A 6 -1.16 45.60 -18.47
C PHE A 6 0.21 45.27 -17.86
N ARG A 7 1.11 46.24 -17.75
CA ARG A 7 2.44 46.07 -17.12
C ARG A 7 2.32 45.65 -15.63
N ILE A 8 1.39 46.28 -14.89
CA ILE A 8 1.12 45.94 -13.49
C ILE A 8 0.61 44.50 -13.39
N LEU A 9 -0.33 44.07 -14.25
CA LEU A 9 -0.84 42.71 -14.29
C LEU A 9 0.28 41.71 -14.58
N VAL A 10 1.13 41.97 -15.58
CA VAL A 10 2.27 41.08 -15.90
C VAL A 10 3.25 40.99 -14.73
N ALA A 11 3.61 42.13 -14.11
CA ALA A 11 4.48 42.10 -12.93
C ALA A 11 3.86 41.32 -11.77
N PHE A 12 2.57 41.47 -11.52
CA PHE A 12 1.84 40.70 -10.50
C PHE A 12 1.84 39.19 -10.78
N LEU A 13 1.59 38.79 -12.03
CA LEU A 13 1.65 37.38 -12.43
C LEU A 13 3.05 36.77 -12.28
N ILE A 14 4.09 37.55 -12.61
CA ILE A 14 5.49 37.13 -12.41
C ILE A 14 5.77 36.93 -10.91
N VAL A 15 5.36 37.87 -10.05
CA VAL A 15 5.53 37.72 -8.59
C VAL A 15 4.78 36.52 -8.07
N LEU A 16 3.53 36.28 -8.49
CA LEU A 16 2.77 35.10 -8.11
C LEU A 16 3.46 33.80 -8.56
N SER A 17 3.99 33.79 -9.79
CA SER A 17 4.72 32.63 -10.30
C SER A 17 5.99 32.36 -9.48
N ILE A 18 6.74 33.40 -9.12
CA ILE A 18 7.93 33.28 -8.27
C ILE A 18 7.54 32.76 -6.87
N VAL A 19 6.51 33.30 -6.25
CA VAL A 19 6.00 32.85 -4.95
C VAL A 19 5.58 31.38 -5.02
N TYR A 20 4.89 30.98 -6.08
CA TYR A 20 4.51 29.57 -6.29
C TYR A 20 5.75 28.68 -6.42
N LEU A 21 6.69 29.00 -7.29
CA LEU A 21 7.90 28.20 -7.54
C LEU A 21 8.83 28.09 -6.33
N LEU A 22 8.84 29.10 -5.46
CA LEU A 22 9.62 29.09 -4.21
C LEU A 22 8.83 28.48 -3.03
N GLY A 23 7.61 27.98 -3.27
CA GLY A 23 6.78 27.38 -2.24
C GLY A 23 7.35 26.07 -1.71
N PRO A 24 7.10 25.74 -0.44
CA PRO A 24 7.49 24.45 0.10
C PRO A 24 6.72 23.32 -0.61
N HIS A 25 7.43 22.26 -0.95
CA HIS A 25 6.92 21.02 -1.54
C HIS A 25 7.58 19.82 -0.85
N PRO A 26 7.06 18.58 -0.98
CA PRO A 26 7.71 17.39 -0.46
C PRO A 26 9.15 17.27 -0.99
N ALA A 27 10.03 16.69 -0.17
CA ALA A 27 11.38 16.36 -0.62
C ALA A 27 11.29 15.24 -1.68
N THR A 28 12.13 15.33 -2.70
CA THR A 28 12.24 14.27 -3.71
C THR A 28 12.70 12.97 -3.03
N PRO A 29 11.92 11.88 -3.10
CA PRO A 29 12.25 10.65 -2.40
C PRO A 29 13.43 9.92 -3.06
N PHE A 30 14.17 9.18 -2.24
CA PHE A 30 15.24 8.31 -2.68
C PHE A 30 14.91 6.85 -2.39
N TYR A 31 14.56 6.09 -3.40
CA TYR A 31 14.21 4.67 -3.30
C TYR A 31 15.45 3.78 -3.44
N SER A 32 16.18 3.58 -2.32
CA SER A 32 17.32 2.64 -2.28
C SER A 32 16.88 1.24 -2.69
N LYS A 33 17.72 0.57 -3.51
CA LYS A 33 17.49 -0.82 -3.94
C LYS A 33 18.21 -1.85 -3.04
N GLN A 34 19.02 -1.40 -2.09
CA GLN A 34 19.71 -2.30 -1.18
C GLN A 34 18.72 -2.85 -0.15
N LEU A 35 18.63 -4.18 -0.06
CA LEU A 35 17.88 -4.85 0.99
C LEU A 35 18.60 -4.73 2.32
N PRO A 36 17.87 -4.63 3.44
CA PRO A 36 18.49 -4.63 4.76
C PRO A 36 19.12 -6.00 5.07
N GLU A 37 20.19 -5.98 5.86
CA GLU A 37 20.76 -7.20 6.43
C GLU A 37 19.86 -7.66 7.60
N LEU A 38 19.51 -8.94 7.59
CA LEU A 38 18.64 -9.55 8.58
C LEU A 38 19.34 -10.73 9.25
N PRO A 39 18.96 -11.07 10.51
CA PRO A 39 19.42 -12.29 11.15
C PRO A 39 19.07 -13.52 10.32
N THR A 40 19.98 -14.49 10.26
CA THR A 40 19.82 -15.70 9.43
C THR A 40 19.06 -16.84 10.13
N SER A 41 19.04 -16.88 11.49
CA SER A 41 18.27 -17.86 12.20
C SER A 41 16.84 -17.39 12.48
N PHE A 42 15.87 -18.29 12.43
CA PHE A 42 14.46 -17.94 12.65
C PHE A 42 14.20 -17.38 14.05
N VAL A 43 14.89 -17.89 15.08
CA VAL A 43 14.76 -17.36 16.44
C VAL A 43 15.27 -15.91 16.51
N ALA A 44 16.42 -15.62 15.90
CA ALA A 44 16.96 -14.27 15.87
C ALA A 44 16.10 -13.34 14.98
N LEU A 45 15.48 -13.85 13.91
CA LEU A 45 14.56 -13.08 13.07
C LEU A 45 13.28 -12.70 13.82
N GLU A 46 12.68 -13.62 14.58
CA GLU A 46 11.53 -13.31 15.45
C GLU A 46 11.90 -12.26 16.51
N GLN A 47 13.05 -12.42 17.15
CA GLN A 47 13.56 -11.45 18.12
C GLN A 47 13.79 -10.07 17.47
N TYR A 48 14.33 -10.05 16.26
CA TYR A 48 14.54 -8.83 15.50
C TYR A 48 13.20 -8.10 15.26
N VAL A 49 12.19 -8.81 14.71
CA VAL A 49 10.86 -8.23 14.49
C VAL A 49 10.27 -7.69 15.80
N GLN A 50 10.35 -8.47 16.88
CA GLN A 50 9.85 -8.05 18.18
C GLN A 50 10.59 -6.81 18.74
N GLN A 51 11.90 -6.74 18.54
CA GLN A 51 12.71 -5.58 18.93
C GLN A 51 12.37 -4.33 18.11
N GLN A 52 12.12 -4.45 16.79
CA GLN A 52 11.69 -3.31 16.00
C GLN A 52 10.34 -2.78 16.50
N GLU A 53 9.39 -3.66 16.74
CA GLU A 53 8.07 -3.28 17.23
C GLU A 53 8.10 -2.65 18.63
N SER A 54 8.98 -3.12 19.51
CA SER A 54 9.13 -2.57 20.88
C SER A 54 9.65 -1.13 20.94
N LYS A 55 10.15 -0.59 19.83
CA LYS A 55 10.61 0.81 19.75
C LYS A 55 9.47 1.82 19.73
N HIS A 56 8.24 1.37 19.53
CA HIS A 56 7.07 2.22 19.33
C HIS A 56 5.93 1.83 20.28
N PRO A 57 5.13 2.80 20.75
CA PRO A 57 3.90 2.53 21.48
C PRO A 57 2.83 2.09 20.47
N ILE A 58 2.79 0.79 20.15
CA ILE A 58 1.89 0.26 19.12
C ILE A 58 0.50 0.03 19.71
N LYS A 59 -0.55 0.39 18.96
CA LYS A 59 -1.92 0.03 19.27
C LYS A 59 -2.04 -1.49 19.37
N LYS A 60 -2.84 -1.97 20.31
CA LYS A 60 -3.06 -3.41 20.49
C LYS A 60 -3.42 -4.09 19.16
N ASP A 61 -2.78 -5.21 18.88
CA ASP A 61 -2.97 -6.08 17.71
C ASP A 61 -2.56 -5.47 16.36
N ASN A 62 -1.87 -4.30 16.37
CA ASN A 62 -1.38 -3.64 15.13
C ASN A 62 0.10 -3.92 14.83
N GLN A 63 0.82 -4.64 15.69
CA GLN A 63 2.23 -4.99 15.50
C GLN A 63 2.45 -5.89 14.26
N ALA A 64 3.66 -5.80 13.70
CA ALA A 64 4.12 -6.77 12.71
C ALA A 64 4.22 -8.18 13.33
N GLU A 65 4.06 -9.22 12.51
CA GLU A 65 4.01 -10.60 13.00
C GLU A 65 4.46 -11.60 11.94
N ILE A 66 5.27 -12.60 12.37
CA ILE A 66 5.56 -13.79 11.58
C ILE A 66 4.53 -14.88 11.96
N VAL A 67 3.77 -15.35 10.98
CA VAL A 67 2.83 -16.45 11.15
C VAL A 67 3.41 -17.68 10.45
N TRP A 68 3.86 -18.63 11.25
CA TRP A 68 4.39 -19.90 10.75
C TRP A 68 3.28 -20.82 10.28
N TYR A 69 3.47 -21.43 9.12
CA TYR A 69 2.59 -22.51 8.66
C TYR A 69 2.64 -23.71 9.64
N ASP A 70 3.84 -24.12 10.02
CA ASP A 70 4.07 -25.13 11.07
C ASP A 70 4.80 -24.50 12.26
N THR A 71 4.08 -24.24 13.33
CA THR A 71 4.61 -23.63 14.56
C THR A 71 5.58 -24.54 15.32
N THR A 72 5.55 -25.85 15.06
CA THR A 72 6.40 -26.82 15.74
C THR A 72 7.77 -26.95 15.09
N LYS A 73 7.84 -26.80 13.76
CA LYS A 73 9.07 -27.01 12.99
C LYS A 73 9.72 -25.73 12.51
N LYS A 74 9.05 -24.60 12.53
CA LYS A 74 9.55 -23.30 12.07
C LYS A 74 10.63 -23.42 10.97
N ALA A 75 10.21 -23.77 9.76
CA ALA A 75 11.11 -23.99 8.63
C ALA A 75 10.67 -23.14 7.44
N LYS A 76 11.60 -22.91 6.48
CA LYS A 76 11.21 -22.31 5.21
C LYS A 76 10.13 -23.13 4.52
N THR A 77 9.20 -22.44 3.89
CA THR A 77 8.21 -23.03 2.98
C THR A 77 8.59 -22.76 1.52
N PRO A 78 8.10 -23.54 0.55
CA PRO A 78 8.37 -23.28 -0.88
C PRO A 78 7.97 -21.86 -1.30
N TYR A 79 6.88 -21.33 -0.73
CA TYR A 79 6.47 -19.94 -0.88
C TYR A 79 6.20 -19.33 0.50
N SER A 80 6.58 -18.08 0.68
CA SER A 80 6.08 -17.22 1.74
C SER A 80 5.15 -16.16 1.16
N ILE A 81 4.23 -15.68 1.97
CA ILE A 81 3.39 -14.52 1.65
C ILE A 81 3.85 -13.35 2.52
N VAL A 82 4.03 -12.19 1.93
CA VAL A 82 4.25 -10.92 2.63
C VAL A 82 3.02 -10.06 2.43
N TYR A 83 2.33 -9.71 3.50
CA TYR A 83 1.17 -8.82 3.46
C TYR A 83 1.57 -7.39 3.79
N LEU A 84 1.25 -6.47 2.88
CA LEU A 84 1.44 -5.04 3.00
C LEU A 84 0.05 -4.37 3.11
N HIS A 85 -0.22 -3.72 4.24
CA HIS A 85 -1.51 -3.06 4.47
C HIS A 85 -1.59 -1.68 3.81
N GLY A 86 -2.79 -1.11 3.76
CA GLY A 86 -3.06 0.21 3.18
C GLY A 86 -2.69 1.39 4.10
N PHE A 87 -2.87 2.59 3.56
CA PHE A 87 -2.65 3.83 4.28
C PHE A 87 -3.58 3.96 5.49
N SER A 88 -3.04 4.43 6.58
CA SER A 88 -3.68 4.54 7.90
C SER A 88 -4.14 3.23 8.56
N ALA A 89 -4.02 2.09 7.88
CA ALA A 89 -4.48 0.77 8.30
C ALA A 89 -3.46 -0.02 9.12
N SER A 90 -3.77 -1.28 9.34
CA SER A 90 -2.91 -2.31 9.94
C SER A 90 -3.11 -3.65 9.23
N LYS A 91 -2.40 -4.70 9.69
CA LYS A 91 -2.55 -6.06 9.17
C LYS A 91 -3.99 -6.59 9.17
N THR A 92 -4.86 -6.07 10.03
CA THR A 92 -6.28 -6.48 10.13
C THR A 92 -7.10 -6.14 8.89
N GLU A 93 -6.63 -5.19 8.07
CA GLU A 93 -7.24 -4.89 6.78
C GLU A 93 -7.29 -6.09 5.82
N GLY A 94 -6.34 -7.02 5.92
CA GLY A 94 -6.30 -8.27 5.15
C GLY A 94 -6.87 -9.49 5.87
N TYR A 95 -7.30 -9.36 7.14
CA TYR A 95 -7.81 -10.46 7.95
C TYR A 95 -9.29 -10.76 7.64
N PRO A 96 -9.69 -12.05 7.50
CA PRO A 96 -8.90 -13.28 7.68
C PRO A 96 -8.20 -13.76 6.40
N THR A 97 -8.43 -13.14 5.26
CA THR A 97 -8.05 -13.64 3.93
C THR A 97 -6.57 -14.02 3.83
N HIS A 98 -5.65 -13.16 4.28
CA HIS A 98 -4.21 -13.45 4.21
C HIS A 98 -3.82 -14.71 5.03
N ILE A 99 -4.45 -14.93 6.20
CA ILE A 99 -4.24 -16.14 7.03
C ILE A 99 -4.78 -17.39 6.33
N ASN A 100 -6.02 -17.30 5.82
CA ASN A 100 -6.70 -18.42 5.19
C ASN A 100 -5.95 -18.87 3.93
N ILE A 101 -5.53 -17.94 3.09
CA ILE A 101 -4.73 -18.20 1.89
C ILE A 101 -3.36 -18.81 2.25
N ALA A 102 -2.67 -18.23 3.22
CA ALA A 102 -1.38 -18.77 3.66
C ALA A 102 -1.50 -20.22 4.16
N LYS A 103 -2.51 -20.52 4.97
CA LYS A 103 -2.81 -21.87 5.45
C LYS A 103 -3.16 -22.82 4.32
N GLN A 104 -4.04 -22.40 3.40
CA GLN A 104 -4.50 -23.21 2.28
C GLN A 104 -3.35 -23.67 1.39
N PHE A 105 -2.34 -22.83 1.19
CA PHE A 105 -1.20 -23.11 0.30
C PHE A 105 0.09 -23.47 1.04
N GLY A 106 0.05 -23.67 2.35
CA GLY A 106 1.20 -24.07 3.14
C GLY A 106 2.32 -23.05 3.18
N CYS A 107 1.97 -21.77 3.21
CA CYS A 107 2.94 -20.66 3.19
C CYS A 107 3.18 -20.12 4.60
N ASN A 108 4.44 -19.85 4.94
CA ASN A 108 4.72 -18.91 6.01
C ASN A 108 4.23 -17.52 5.59
N LEU A 109 3.79 -16.71 6.55
CA LEU A 109 3.23 -15.39 6.28
C LEU A 109 3.91 -14.35 7.16
N TYR A 110 4.30 -13.24 6.56
CA TYR A 110 4.72 -12.04 7.28
C TYR A 110 3.66 -10.96 7.15
N LEU A 111 3.15 -10.53 8.27
CA LEU A 111 2.20 -9.42 8.39
C LEU A 111 2.98 -8.17 8.76
N SER A 112 3.23 -7.31 7.79
CA SER A 112 4.05 -6.12 8.01
C SER A 112 3.30 -5.03 8.77
N ARG A 113 4.05 -4.17 9.45
CA ARG A 113 3.62 -2.84 9.88
C ARG A 113 4.45 -1.82 9.13
N LEU A 114 3.82 -1.05 8.28
CA LEU A 114 4.49 0.00 7.51
C LEU A 114 4.90 1.17 8.44
N ALA A 115 5.93 1.90 8.05
CA ALA A 115 6.45 3.02 8.83
C ALA A 115 5.34 3.96 9.28
N GLU A 116 5.40 4.42 10.53
CA GLU A 116 4.47 5.34 11.19
C GLU A 116 3.04 4.80 11.40
N HIS A 117 2.70 3.63 10.87
CA HIS A 117 1.36 3.03 11.02
C HIS A 117 1.22 2.26 12.33
N GLY A 118 0.00 2.15 12.84
CA GLY A 118 -0.32 1.38 14.04
C GLY A 118 0.23 1.95 15.35
N ILE A 119 0.86 3.12 15.33
CA ILE A 119 1.41 3.78 16.52
C ILE A 119 0.30 4.50 17.27
N ASP A 120 0.27 4.33 18.61
CA ASP A 120 -0.64 5.04 19.52
C ASP A 120 -0.09 6.43 19.82
N THR A 121 -0.53 7.42 19.06
CA THR A 121 -0.09 8.81 19.15
C THR A 121 -1.19 9.76 18.70
N VAL A 122 -1.15 10.99 19.21
CA VAL A 122 -2.08 12.06 18.78
C VAL A 122 -1.77 12.59 17.38
N ASP A 123 -0.50 12.51 16.95
CA ASP A 123 0.01 12.96 15.66
C ASP A 123 0.31 11.78 14.72
N ALA A 124 -0.68 10.89 14.57
CA ALA A 124 -0.52 9.70 13.74
C ALA A 124 -0.02 10.04 12.33
N LEU A 125 0.91 9.25 11.83
CA LEU A 125 1.54 9.34 10.51
C LEU A 125 2.30 10.65 10.24
N MET A 126 2.59 11.47 11.26
CA MET A 126 3.23 12.78 11.09
C MET A 126 4.59 12.69 10.36
N ASN A 127 5.37 11.67 10.68
CA ASN A 127 6.72 11.48 10.15
C ASN A 127 6.77 10.48 8.98
N MET A 128 5.60 10.10 8.42
CA MET A 128 5.57 9.25 7.24
C MET A 128 6.17 9.97 6.04
N THR A 129 7.10 9.32 5.37
CA THR A 129 7.70 9.77 4.11
C THR A 129 7.67 8.64 3.08
N PRO A 130 7.75 8.94 1.77
CA PRO A 130 7.90 7.89 0.76
C PRO A 130 9.12 7.00 1.00
N ASP A 131 10.22 7.59 1.52
CA ASP A 131 11.47 6.86 1.80
C ASP A 131 11.28 5.85 2.93
N ASN A 132 10.72 6.25 4.09
CA ASN A 132 10.63 5.34 5.23
C ASN A 132 9.56 4.24 5.03
N ILE A 133 8.48 4.54 4.30
CA ILE A 133 7.50 3.50 3.97
C ILE A 133 8.07 2.50 2.96
N TRP A 134 8.91 2.96 2.03
CA TRP A 134 9.67 2.10 1.12
C TRP A 134 10.67 1.22 1.86
N GLU A 135 11.43 1.77 2.82
CA GLU A 135 12.38 1.00 3.62
C GLU A 135 11.69 -0.12 4.39
N THR A 136 10.53 0.15 5.01
CA THR A 136 9.78 -0.91 5.71
C THR A 136 9.15 -1.93 4.77
N ALA A 137 8.75 -1.55 3.55
CA ALA A 137 8.30 -2.50 2.54
C ALA A 137 9.44 -3.41 2.05
N LYS A 138 10.65 -2.89 1.85
CA LYS A 138 11.85 -3.68 1.54
C LYS A 138 12.22 -4.65 2.67
N GLU A 139 12.14 -4.18 3.91
CA GLU A 139 12.38 -5.02 5.09
C GLU A 139 11.37 -6.17 5.13
N ALA A 140 10.09 -5.89 4.89
CA ALA A 140 9.06 -6.92 4.81
C ALA A 140 9.36 -7.96 3.72
N TYR A 141 9.79 -7.51 2.53
CA TYR A 141 10.20 -8.40 1.46
C TYR A 141 11.44 -9.25 1.84
N ALA A 142 12.45 -8.64 2.46
CA ALA A 142 13.65 -9.33 2.92
C ALA A 142 13.31 -10.39 4.00
N ILE A 143 12.39 -10.10 4.93
CA ILE A 143 11.86 -11.08 5.89
C ILE A 143 11.15 -12.22 5.14
N GLY A 144 10.31 -11.91 4.15
CA GLY A 144 9.68 -12.90 3.30
C GLY A 144 10.68 -13.88 2.66
N LYS A 145 11.83 -13.40 2.18
CA LYS A 145 12.92 -14.23 1.63
C LYS A 145 13.57 -15.16 2.66
N GLN A 146 13.53 -14.82 3.95
CA GLN A 146 13.94 -15.73 5.02
C GLN A 146 12.88 -16.81 5.30
N LEU A 147 11.60 -16.49 5.11
CA LEU A 147 10.47 -17.36 5.46
C LEU A 147 10.10 -18.34 4.34
N GLY A 148 10.43 -18.05 3.08
CA GLY A 148 10.13 -18.88 1.92
C GLY A 148 11.23 -18.86 0.87
N ASP A 149 11.26 -19.88 0.02
CA ASP A 149 12.21 -19.93 -1.12
C ASP A 149 11.81 -18.91 -2.19
N LYS A 150 10.50 -18.67 -2.33
CA LYS A 150 9.89 -17.69 -3.23
C LYS A 150 8.93 -16.81 -2.44
N VAL A 151 8.83 -15.53 -2.78
CA VAL A 151 7.98 -14.56 -2.08
C VAL A 151 6.83 -14.10 -2.96
N ILE A 152 5.61 -14.27 -2.45
CA ILE A 152 4.39 -13.66 -3.01
C ILE A 152 4.09 -12.41 -2.21
N LEU A 153 3.92 -11.28 -2.88
CA LEU A 153 3.50 -10.04 -2.25
C LEU A 153 1.97 -9.92 -2.33
N MET A 154 1.34 -9.73 -1.19
CA MET A 154 -0.08 -9.45 -1.08
C MET A 154 -0.27 -8.06 -0.50
N GLY A 155 -0.96 -7.18 -1.20
CA GLY A 155 -1.08 -5.79 -0.76
C GLY A 155 -2.47 -5.22 -0.95
N THR A 156 -2.93 -4.44 0.04
CA THR A 156 -4.18 -3.67 -0.05
C THR A 156 -3.85 -2.18 -0.21
N SER A 157 -4.51 -1.49 -1.14
CA SER A 157 -4.40 -0.04 -1.30
C SER A 157 -2.93 0.41 -1.47
N THR A 158 -2.39 1.23 -0.59
CA THR A 158 -0.97 1.63 -0.58
C THR A 158 -0.02 0.43 -0.44
N GLY A 159 -0.44 -0.64 0.25
CA GLY A 159 0.30 -1.90 0.23
C GLY A 159 0.42 -2.50 -1.17
N GLY A 160 -0.61 -2.32 -2.01
CA GLY A 160 -0.56 -2.68 -3.44
C GLY A 160 0.39 -1.80 -4.24
N THR A 161 0.44 -0.48 -3.96
CA THR A 161 1.43 0.44 -4.52
C THR A 161 2.86 -0.04 -4.25
N LEU A 162 3.14 -0.37 -2.98
CA LEU A 162 4.46 -0.84 -2.55
C LEU A 162 4.80 -2.22 -3.13
N ALA A 163 3.82 -3.12 -3.26
CA ALA A 163 4.00 -4.42 -3.89
C ALA A 163 4.39 -4.27 -5.38
N LEU A 164 3.74 -3.36 -6.11
CA LEU A 164 4.09 -3.04 -7.49
C LEU A 164 5.51 -2.47 -7.60
N GLN A 165 5.88 -1.54 -6.74
CA GLN A 165 7.21 -0.95 -6.70
C GLN A 165 8.29 -1.99 -6.35
N LEU A 166 8.02 -2.89 -5.39
CA LEU A 166 8.91 -4.02 -5.05
C LEU A 166 9.11 -4.94 -6.24
N ALA A 167 8.03 -5.36 -6.92
CA ALA A 167 8.12 -6.27 -8.05
C ALA A 167 8.85 -5.65 -9.27
N ALA A 168 8.68 -4.36 -9.50
CA ALA A 168 9.43 -3.62 -10.52
C ALA A 168 10.93 -3.50 -10.17
N THR A 169 11.26 -3.50 -8.87
CA THR A 169 12.65 -3.36 -8.38
C THR A 169 13.36 -4.70 -8.24
N TYR A 170 12.63 -5.76 -7.84
CA TYR A 170 13.16 -7.10 -7.54
C TYR A 170 12.48 -8.15 -8.43
N PRO A 171 13.11 -8.52 -9.55
CA PRO A 171 12.53 -9.49 -10.50
C PRO A 171 12.29 -10.90 -9.94
N ASP A 172 12.89 -11.22 -8.80
CA ASP A 172 12.73 -12.51 -8.09
C ASP A 172 11.49 -12.58 -7.19
N VAL A 173 10.66 -11.53 -7.13
CA VAL A 173 9.30 -11.62 -6.59
C VAL A 173 8.52 -12.67 -7.41
N ALA A 174 7.89 -13.62 -6.72
CA ALA A 174 7.23 -14.75 -7.38
C ALA A 174 5.86 -14.42 -7.95
N GLY A 175 5.15 -13.46 -7.38
CA GLY A 175 3.83 -13.03 -7.84
C GLY A 175 3.23 -11.95 -6.94
N LEU A 176 2.17 -11.31 -7.45
CA LEU A 176 1.48 -10.21 -6.77
C LEU A 176 -0.01 -10.51 -6.63
N ILE A 177 -0.54 -10.24 -5.46
CA ILE A 177 -1.97 -10.26 -5.14
C ILE A 177 -2.34 -8.86 -4.66
N LEU A 178 -3.09 -8.12 -5.47
CA LEU A 178 -3.40 -6.71 -5.26
C LEU A 178 -4.90 -6.53 -4.96
N TYR A 179 -5.22 -6.02 -3.79
CA TYR A 179 -6.58 -5.67 -3.38
C TYR A 179 -6.77 -4.16 -3.41
N SER A 180 -7.61 -3.67 -4.32
CA SER A 180 -7.85 -2.23 -4.53
C SER A 180 -6.55 -1.40 -4.51
N PRO A 181 -5.51 -1.73 -5.33
CA PRO A 181 -4.22 -1.06 -5.25
C PRO A 181 -4.38 0.44 -5.48
N ASN A 182 -3.72 1.24 -4.66
CA ASN A 182 -3.73 2.69 -4.81
C ASN A 182 -2.76 3.13 -5.92
N ILE A 183 -3.28 3.28 -7.11
CA ILE A 183 -2.55 3.82 -8.26
C ILE A 183 -2.73 5.33 -8.36
N ALA A 184 -3.90 5.81 -8.00
CA ALA A 184 -4.25 7.22 -7.87
C ALA A 184 -5.44 7.37 -6.92
N VAL A 185 -5.39 8.37 -6.06
CA VAL A 185 -6.50 8.72 -5.16
C VAL A 185 -7.72 9.16 -5.98
N ASN A 186 -8.92 8.77 -5.55
CA ASN A 186 -10.17 9.17 -6.20
C ASN A 186 -10.62 10.59 -5.76
N ASP A 187 -9.70 11.54 -5.86
CA ASP A 187 -9.95 12.97 -5.66
C ASP A 187 -9.32 13.74 -6.83
N PRO A 188 -10.09 14.52 -7.58
CA PRO A 188 -9.57 15.27 -8.74
C PRO A 188 -8.50 16.33 -8.37
N ASN A 189 -8.41 16.70 -7.10
CA ASN A 189 -7.47 17.69 -6.58
C ASN A 189 -6.25 17.07 -5.87
N ALA A 190 -6.14 15.73 -5.81
CA ALA A 190 -5.06 15.05 -5.08
C ALA A 190 -3.67 15.51 -5.56
N TRP A 191 -3.49 15.73 -6.86
CA TRP A 191 -2.26 16.22 -7.48
C TRP A 191 -1.74 17.54 -6.90
N LEU A 192 -2.59 18.35 -6.24
CA LEU A 192 -2.15 19.58 -5.58
C LEU A 192 -1.32 19.30 -4.32
N LEU A 193 -1.49 18.14 -3.70
CA LEU A 193 -0.94 17.83 -2.38
C LEU A 193 0.59 17.76 -2.36
N ASN A 194 1.21 17.23 -3.40
CA ASN A 194 2.66 17.12 -3.51
C ASN A 194 3.31 18.26 -4.32
N ASN A 195 2.52 19.23 -4.80
CA ASN A 195 3.01 20.43 -5.44
C ASN A 195 3.37 21.54 -4.43
N SER A 196 4.01 22.61 -4.93
CA SER A 196 4.33 23.78 -4.11
C SER A 196 3.11 24.31 -3.35
N TRP A 197 3.26 24.53 -2.04
CA TRP A 197 2.21 24.94 -1.11
C TRP A 197 1.11 23.89 -0.86
N GLY A 198 1.22 22.68 -1.37
CA GLY A 198 0.17 21.66 -1.28
C GLY A 198 -0.30 21.40 0.15
N LEU A 199 0.63 21.20 1.08
CA LEU A 199 0.30 21.03 2.51
C LEU A 199 -0.41 22.24 3.10
N GLN A 200 0.03 23.46 2.79
CA GLN A 200 -0.57 24.71 3.29
C GLN A 200 -1.99 24.90 2.73
N ILE A 201 -2.17 24.59 1.45
CA ILE A 201 -3.49 24.61 0.81
C ILE A 201 -4.40 23.57 1.46
N ALA A 202 -3.92 22.35 1.68
CA ALA A 202 -4.69 21.30 2.35
C ALA A 202 -5.11 21.73 3.77
N ARG A 203 -4.22 22.33 4.56
CA ARG A 203 -4.52 22.88 5.88
C ARG A 203 -5.56 23.98 5.85
N LEU A 204 -5.46 24.87 4.87
CA LEU A 204 -6.44 25.96 4.68
C LEU A 204 -7.81 25.39 4.32
N VAL A 205 -7.89 24.46 3.39
CA VAL A 205 -9.15 23.84 2.93
C VAL A 205 -9.80 23.03 4.06
N LYS A 206 -9.00 22.29 4.84
CA LYS A 206 -9.52 21.49 5.97
C LYS A 206 -9.76 22.31 7.24
N GLY A 207 -9.22 23.53 7.36
CA GLY A 207 -9.21 24.32 8.58
C GLY A 207 -8.52 23.62 9.75
N SER A 208 -7.58 22.69 9.46
CA SER A 208 -6.97 21.79 10.43
C SER A 208 -5.61 21.30 9.92
N ASN A 209 -4.75 20.87 10.86
CA ASN A 209 -3.54 20.09 10.52
C ASN A 209 -3.82 18.59 10.33
N TYR A 210 -5.07 18.15 10.51
CA TYR A 210 -5.45 16.75 10.51
C TYR A 210 -6.50 16.45 9.45
N ASN A 211 -6.39 15.26 8.87
CA ASN A 211 -7.49 14.62 8.18
C ASN A 211 -8.30 13.78 9.18
N LEU A 212 -9.62 13.84 9.07
CA LEU A 212 -10.54 13.06 9.90
C LEU A 212 -11.34 12.12 9.00
N ILE A 213 -11.43 10.86 9.41
CA ILE A 213 -12.22 9.83 8.74
C ILE A 213 -13.34 9.38 9.70
N ASN A 214 -14.53 9.21 9.18
CA ASN A 214 -15.62 8.61 9.94
C ASN A 214 -15.37 7.10 10.09
N GLY A 215 -15.41 6.61 11.30
CA GLY A 215 -15.26 5.20 11.63
C GLY A 215 -15.80 4.91 13.02
N ASP A 216 -16.33 3.71 13.21
CA ASP A 216 -16.74 3.24 14.53
C ASP A 216 -15.55 2.83 15.40
N SER A 217 -15.83 2.39 16.62
CA SER A 217 -14.79 1.96 17.57
C SER A 217 -14.01 0.73 17.09
N THR A 218 -14.59 -0.15 16.30
CA THR A 218 -13.93 -1.33 15.74
C THR A 218 -12.95 -0.90 14.64
N TYR A 219 -13.40 -0.01 13.74
CA TYR A 219 -12.55 0.56 12.72
C TYR A 219 -11.36 1.31 13.33
N ALA A 220 -11.60 2.17 14.34
CA ALA A 220 -10.56 2.97 15.00
C ALA A 220 -9.45 2.15 15.71
N LYS A 221 -9.71 0.88 16.05
CA LYS A 221 -8.67 -0.01 16.59
C LYS A 221 -7.58 -0.32 15.58
N TYR A 222 -7.92 -0.45 14.31
CA TYR A 222 -7.06 -0.98 13.26
C TYR A 222 -6.72 0.04 12.18
N TRP A 223 -7.41 1.17 12.15
CA TRP A 223 -7.11 2.33 11.30
C TRP A 223 -6.92 3.58 12.13
N ASN A 224 -6.04 4.47 11.69
CA ASN A 224 -5.97 5.81 12.25
C ASN A 224 -7.09 6.67 11.62
N ILE A 225 -8.11 7.00 12.41
CA ILE A 225 -9.24 7.84 11.98
C ILE A 225 -8.94 9.34 12.02
N LYS A 226 -7.86 9.72 12.69
CA LYS A 226 -7.29 11.06 12.74
C LYS A 226 -5.80 10.96 12.50
N TYR A 227 -5.30 11.64 11.48
CA TYR A 227 -3.88 11.65 11.14
C TYR A 227 -3.47 12.98 10.50
N ARG A 228 -2.18 13.24 10.49
CA ARG A 228 -1.58 14.49 10.01
C ARG A 228 -1.72 14.63 8.49
N LEU A 229 -1.94 15.87 8.02
CA LEU A 229 -2.00 16.17 6.58
C LEU A 229 -0.65 16.01 5.88
N GLU A 230 0.47 16.07 6.61
CA GLU A 230 1.81 15.73 6.13
C GLU A 230 1.84 14.33 5.50
N ALA A 231 1.14 13.36 6.11
CA ALA A 231 1.07 12.00 5.57
C ALA A 231 0.31 11.93 4.24
N VAL A 232 -0.69 12.79 4.04
CA VAL A 232 -1.45 12.81 2.78
C VAL A 232 -0.60 13.37 1.64
N THR A 233 0.21 14.38 1.93
CA THR A 233 1.18 14.91 0.95
C THR A 233 2.28 13.90 0.63
N ALA A 234 2.76 13.17 1.64
CA ALA A 234 3.74 12.10 1.45
C ALA A 234 3.16 10.91 0.65
N LEU A 235 1.89 10.57 0.87
CA LEU A 235 1.21 9.54 0.08
C LEU A 235 1.11 9.93 -1.39
N GLU A 236 0.71 11.17 -1.69
CA GLU A 236 0.61 11.62 -3.08
C GLU A 236 1.99 11.64 -3.75
N GLU A 237 3.05 12.09 -3.04
CA GLU A 237 4.42 12.04 -3.54
C GLU A 237 4.87 10.60 -3.84
N LEU A 238 4.52 9.64 -2.98
CA LEU A 238 4.78 8.22 -3.25
C LEU A 238 4.08 7.75 -4.54
N LEU A 239 2.82 8.11 -4.74
CA LEU A 239 2.05 7.71 -5.92
C LEU A 239 2.63 8.31 -7.20
N GLU A 240 2.82 9.62 -7.23
CA GLU A 240 3.32 10.35 -8.41
C GLU A 240 4.73 9.89 -8.83
N THR A 241 5.58 9.52 -7.85
CA THR A 241 6.96 9.10 -8.13
C THR A 241 7.11 7.61 -8.43
N THR A 242 6.13 6.77 -8.07
CA THR A 242 6.25 5.31 -8.22
C THR A 242 5.21 4.68 -9.15
N MET A 243 4.00 5.22 -9.26
CA MET A 243 2.93 4.65 -10.10
C MET A 243 3.03 5.16 -11.54
N THR A 244 4.11 4.79 -12.21
CA THR A 244 4.45 5.25 -13.55
C THR A 244 4.38 4.11 -14.58
N ASP A 245 4.25 4.48 -15.85
CA ASP A 245 4.32 3.54 -16.98
C ASP A 245 5.58 2.67 -16.94
N ALA A 246 6.72 3.25 -16.54
CA ALA A 246 7.98 2.53 -16.42
C ALA A 246 7.92 1.44 -15.36
N THR A 247 7.33 1.75 -14.20
CA THR A 247 7.11 0.78 -13.11
C THR A 247 6.22 -0.36 -13.59
N PHE A 248 5.09 -0.06 -14.22
CA PHE A 248 4.14 -1.10 -14.66
C PHE A 248 4.74 -2.01 -15.74
N LYS A 249 5.44 -1.46 -16.73
CA LYS A 249 6.11 -2.23 -17.80
C LYS A 249 7.27 -3.09 -17.29
N ALA A 250 7.90 -2.73 -16.17
CA ALA A 250 8.96 -3.52 -15.56
C ALA A 250 8.46 -4.79 -14.88
N ILE A 251 7.18 -4.87 -14.52
CA ILE A 251 6.57 -6.00 -13.82
C ILE A 251 6.28 -7.12 -14.82
N GLN A 252 6.96 -8.26 -14.67
CA GLN A 252 6.83 -9.45 -15.54
C GLN A 252 6.23 -10.64 -14.78
N GLN A 253 6.08 -10.53 -13.48
CA GLN A 253 5.60 -11.58 -12.58
C GLN A 253 4.09 -11.84 -12.78
N PRO A 254 3.57 -13.00 -12.32
CA PRO A 254 2.12 -13.22 -12.20
C PRO A 254 1.45 -12.16 -11.33
N VAL A 255 0.34 -11.59 -11.79
CA VAL A 255 -0.39 -10.52 -11.06
C VAL A 255 -1.89 -10.80 -11.01
N LEU A 256 -2.44 -10.83 -9.80
CA LEU A 256 -3.89 -10.71 -9.55
C LEU A 256 -4.21 -9.30 -9.10
N THR A 257 -5.22 -8.68 -9.71
CA THR A 257 -5.79 -7.40 -9.26
C THR A 257 -7.28 -7.56 -9.01
N LEU A 258 -7.70 -7.38 -7.75
CA LEU A 258 -9.11 -7.34 -7.35
C LEU A 258 -9.47 -5.91 -6.94
N TYR A 259 -10.65 -5.43 -7.32
CA TYR A 259 -11.11 -4.08 -6.97
C TYR A 259 -12.64 -4.02 -6.89
N TYR A 260 -13.17 -3.15 -6.02
CA TYR A 260 -14.61 -2.92 -5.93
C TYR A 260 -15.09 -2.13 -7.14
N TYR A 261 -15.94 -2.75 -7.94
CA TYR A 261 -16.63 -2.11 -9.06
C TYR A 261 -17.90 -2.91 -9.39
N LYS A 262 -19.02 -2.25 -9.35
CA LYS A 262 -20.31 -2.78 -9.80
C LYS A 262 -20.76 -2.05 -11.07
N ASP A 263 -20.71 -0.74 -11.04
CA ASP A 263 -21.01 0.18 -12.15
C ASP A 263 -20.34 1.54 -11.87
N GLU A 264 -20.50 2.51 -12.77
CA GLU A 264 -19.86 3.83 -12.66
C GLU A 264 -20.26 4.63 -11.40
N ASN A 265 -21.44 4.37 -10.85
CA ASN A 265 -21.93 5.03 -9.64
C ASN A 265 -21.63 4.23 -8.37
N ASN A 266 -21.31 2.95 -8.49
CA ASN A 266 -21.07 2.02 -7.41
C ASN A 266 -19.70 1.35 -7.61
N GLN A 267 -18.66 2.09 -7.33
CA GLN A 267 -17.28 1.65 -7.43
C GLN A 267 -16.46 2.16 -6.24
N ASP A 268 -15.18 1.82 -6.23
CA ASP A 268 -14.26 2.21 -5.16
C ASP A 268 -14.26 3.74 -4.97
N PRO A 269 -14.65 4.23 -3.77
CA PRO A 269 -14.71 5.66 -3.51
C PRO A 269 -13.35 6.25 -3.09
N VAL A 270 -12.36 5.40 -2.80
CA VAL A 270 -11.06 5.81 -2.24
C VAL A 270 -9.99 5.91 -3.31
N VAL A 271 -9.91 4.91 -4.21
CA VAL A 271 -8.94 4.88 -5.30
C VAL A 271 -9.63 4.91 -6.65
N LYS A 272 -8.97 5.50 -7.63
CA LYS A 272 -9.50 5.65 -8.98
C LYS A 272 -9.46 4.31 -9.74
N VAL A 273 -10.62 3.67 -9.93
CA VAL A 273 -10.74 2.38 -10.63
C VAL A 273 -10.21 2.44 -12.05
N THR A 274 -10.38 3.55 -12.75
CA THR A 274 -9.82 3.73 -14.10
C THR A 274 -8.29 3.70 -14.10
N ALA A 275 -7.64 4.23 -13.07
CA ALA A 275 -6.19 4.16 -12.92
C ALA A 275 -5.73 2.71 -12.67
N THR A 276 -6.46 1.95 -11.84
CA THR A 276 -6.20 0.50 -11.64
C THR A 276 -6.31 -0.29 -12.94
N LYS A 277 -7.36 -0.06 -13.73
CA LYS A 277 -7.55 -0.69 -15.05
C LYS A 277 -6.42 -0.33 -16.03
N ASN A 278 -6.00 0.94 -16.06
CA ASN A 278 -4.91 1.42 -16.91
C ASN A 278 -3.56 0.82 -16.50
N MET A 279 -3.27 0.76 -15.21
CA MET A 279 -2.09 0.08 -14.67
C MET A 279 -2.06 -1.38 -15.14
N PHE A 280 -3.16 -2.12 -14.94
CA PHE A 280 -3.25 -3.53 -15.33
C PHE A 280 -3.02 -3.74 -16.83
N ALA A 281 -3.52 -2.88 -17.69
CA ALA A 281 -3.28 -2.93 -19.13
C ALA A 281 -1.81 -2.72 -19.50
N GLN A 282 -1.07 -1.94 -18.70
CA GLN A 282 0.34 -1.59 -18.94
C GLN A 282 1.34 -2.57 -18.31
N LEU A 283 0.88 -3.53 -17.47
CA LEU A 283 1.78 -4.53 -16.89
C LEU A 283 2.54 -5.28 -17.99
N GLY A 284 3.87 -5.40 -17.80
CA GLY A 284 4.74 -6.15 -18.69
C GLY A 284 4.52 -7.67 -18.65
N SER A 285 3.78 -8.17 -17.67
CA SER A 285 3.40 -9.59 -17.57
C SER A 285 2.59 -10.02 -18.79
N SER A 286 2.85 -11.24 -19.29
CA SER A 286 2.06 -11.84 -20.37
C SER A 286 0.61 -12.05 -19.92
N ASN A 287 -0.31 -12.12 -20.88
CA ASN A 287 -1.76 -12.16 -20.58
C ASN A 287 -2.19 -13.44 -19.82
N ASP A 288 -1.48 -14.53 -19.99
CA ASP A 288 -1.67 -15.80 -19.27
C ASP A 288 -1.20 -15.75 -17.81
N LEU A 289 -0.36 -14.79 -17.47
CA LEU A 289 0.16 -14.58 -16.11
C LEU A 289 -0.60 -13.51 -15.32
N LYS A 290 -1.60 -12.84 -15.87
CA LYS A 290 -2.28 -11.77 -15.16
C LYS A 290 -3.80 -11.90 -15.20
N SER A 291 -4.45 -11.57 -14.07
CA SER A 291 -5.90 -11.58 -13.90
C SER A 291 -6.38 -10.32 -13.22
N SER A 292 -7.46 -9.73 -13.72
CA SER A 292 -8.09 -8.54 -13.14
C SER A 292 -9.59 -8.81 -13.00
N VAL A 293 -10.10 -8.76 -11.76
CA VAL A 293 -11.48 -9.13 -11.44
C VAL A 293 -12.18 -8.02 -10.64
N ALA A 294 -13.29 -7.54 -11.17
CA ALA A 294 -14.18 -6.67 -10.41
C ALA A 294 -14.95 -7.48 -9.35
N MET A 295 -15.03 -6.93 -8.15
CA MET A 295 -15.67 -7.54 -6.98
C MET A 295 -16.93 -6.74 -6.58
N PRO A 296 -18.05 -6.87 -7.33
CA PRO A 296 -19.24 -6.01 -7.16
C PRO A 296 -19.92 -6.19 -5.79
N ASN A 297 -19.75 -7.34 -5.18
CA ASN A 297 -20.43 -7.69 -3.94
C ASN A 297 -19.68 -7.24 -2.68
N THR A 298 -18.42 -6.85 -2.76
CA THR A 298 -17.64 -6.39 -1.60
C THR A 298 -18.18 -5.08 -1.03
N GLY A 299 -18.66 -4.18 -1.92
CA GLY A 299 -19.31 -2.93 -1.54
C GLY A 299 -18.40 -1.92 -0.86
N ASN A 300 -17.09 -2.14 -0.83
CA ASN A 300 -16.13 -1.30 -0.14
C ASN A 300 -14.74 -1.39 -0.78
N HIS A 301 -13.91 -0.37 -0.53
CA HIS A 301 -12.49 -0.32 -0.87
C HIS A 301 -11.68 -1.47 -0.24
N VAL A 302 -11.91 -1.75 1.03
CA VAL A 302 -11.28 -2.85 1.76
C VAL A 302 -12.00 -4.15 1.42
N LEU A 303 -11.36 -5.02 0.64
CA LEU A 303 -11.99 -6.23 0.10
C LEU A 303 -11.87 -7.44 1.04
N ALA A 304 -10.75 -7.54 1.76
CA ALA A 304 -10.30 -8.78 2.40
C ALA A 304 -10.67 -8.90 3.88
N SER A 305 -11.34 -7.89 4.47
CA SER A 305 -11.73 -7.87 5.87
C SER A 305 -13.24 -7.71 6.06
N PRO A 306 -13.89 -8.57 6.88
CA PRO A 306 -15.33 -8.50 7.14
C PRO A 306 -15.74 -7.26 7.94
N ILE A 307 -14.79 -6.49 8.46
CA ILE A 307 -15.08 -5.19 9.10
C ILE A 307 -15.76 -4.25 8.09
N LEU A 308 -15.39 -4.34 6.81
CA LEU A 308 -15.88 -3.44 5.76
C LEU A 308 -16.43 -4.19 4.54
N SER A 309 -15.84 -5.31 4.14
CA SER A 309 -16.24 -6.08 2.97
C SER A 309 -17.46 -6.95 3.26
N LYS A 310 -18.37 -7.03 2.28
CA LYS A 310 -19.55 -7.91 2.32
C LYS A 310 -19.34 -9.24 1.60
N ASP A 311 -18.18 -9.45 0.95
CA ASP A 311 -17.89 -10.66 0.16
C ASP A 311 -16.42 -11.09 0.28
N VAL A 312 -15.97 -11.32 1.52
CA VAL A 312 -14.62 -11.84 1.80
C VAL A 312 -14.43 -13.24 1.17
N ALA A 313 -15.47 -14.07 1.19
CA ALA A 313 -15.41 -15.40 0.57
C ALA A 313 -15.17 -15.34 -0.94
N GLY A 314 -15.75 -14.35 -1.64
CA GLY A 314 -15.48 -14.10 -3.04
C GLY A 314 -14.03 -13.70 -3.29
N VAL A 315 -13.46 -12.86 -2.44
CA VAL A 315 -12.04 -12.45 -2.51
C VAL A 315 -11.12 -13.64 -2.30
N GLU A 316 -11.37 -14.48 -1.29
CA GLU A 316 -10.60 -15.70 -1.03
C GLU A 316 -10.67 -16.68 -2.21
N ARG A 317 -11.85 -16.87 -2.80
CA ARG A 317 -12.04 -17.75 -3.96
C ARG A 317 -11.23 -17.28 -5.18
N GLU A 318 -11.30 -16.01 -5.52
CA GLU A 318 -10.54 -15.45 -6.66
C GLU A 318 -9.03 -15.50 -6.41
N THR A 319 -8.60 -15.26 -5.17
CA THR A 319 -7.19 -15.37 -4.77
C THR A 319 -6.71 -16.82 -4.87
N SER A 320 -7.49 -17.78 -4.36
CA SER A 320 -7.17 -19.22 -4.44
C SER A 320 -7.10 -19.67 -5.90
N ARG A 321 -8.05 -19.23 -6.75
CA ARG A 321 -8.05 -19.55 -8.17
C ARG A 321 -6.79 -19.05 -8.86
N PHE A 322 -6.38 -17.81 -8.62
CA PHE A 322 -5.16 -17.25 -9.19
C PHE A 322 -3.91 -18.06 -8.78
N LEU A 323 -3.79 -18.39 -7.51
CA LEU A 323 -2.67 -19.17 -7.01
C LEU A 323 -2.63 -20.59 -7.61
N SER A 324 -3.79 -21.24 -7.78
CA SER A 324 -3.87 -22.57 -8.36
C SER A 324 -3.72 -22.59 -9.88
N ASP A 325 -4.46 -21.76 -10.59
CA ASP A 325 -4.60 -21.86 -12.06
C ASP A 325 -3.47 -21.14 -12.78
N ILE A 326 -3.00 -19.97 -12.24
CA ILE A 326 -2.00 -19.14 -12.89
C ILE A 326 -0.61 -19.38 -12.29
N MET A 327 -0.50 -19.44 -10.97
CA MET A 327 0.79 -19.70 -10.32
C MET A 327 1.09 -21.19 -10.11
N HIS A 328 0.13 -22.09 -10.38
CA HIS A 328 0.23 -23.55 -10.27
C HIS A 328 0.61 -24.05 -8.87
N LEU A 329 0.26 -23.30 -7.81
CA LEU A 329 0.39 -23.77 -6.46
C LEU A 329 -0.71 -24.80 -6.16
N GLN A 330 -0.33 -25.86 -5.43
CA GLN A 330 -1.31 -26.88 -5.01
C GLN A 330 -1.83 -26.54 -3.62
N PRO A 331 -3.16 -26.40 -3.44
CA PRO A 331 -3.72 -26.26 -2.10
C PRO A 331 -3.49 -27.55 -1.31
N LEU A 332 -3.19 -27.40 -0.05
CA LEU A 332 -3.05 -28.53 0.86
C LEU A 332 -4.44 -29.16 1.12
N LYS A 333 -4.43 -30.47 1.29
CA LYS A 333 -5.65 -31.25 1.56
C LYS A 333 -6.11 -31.14 3.02
#